data_92859dd64255a4fc138556a5fd1675b8
#
_entry.id   92859dd64255a4fc138556a5fd1675b8
#
_cell.length_a   1.000
_cell.length_b   1.000
_cell.length_c   1.000
_cell.angle_alpha   90.00
_cell.angle_beta   90.00
_cell.angle_gamma   90.00
#
_symmetry.space_group_name_H-M   'P 1'
#
loop_
_entity.id
_entity.type
_entity.pdbx_description
1 polymer ?
#
loop_
_entity_poly.entity_id
_entity_poly.type
_entity_poly.pdbx_seq_one_letter_code
_entity_poly.pdbx_strand_id
1 'polypeptide(L)'
;MRNHKVLLVKRGRPPGEGLWAVPGGRVKLGETLQEAVEREVREETGLIVRARNPVYAFDLIERDEEGRIQYHYVVVDLLADYIKGQPSPDDDALEARWVSFEALRDLPASRTTREVLRKMRDLGPT
;
A
#
# COMPACT_ATOMS: atom_id res chain seq x y z
N MET A 1 -4.80 -9.65 -1.11
CA MET A 1 -4.39 -10.38 -2.32
C MET A 1 -5.56 -11.19 -2.84
N ARG A 2 -5.68 -11.33 -4.14
CA ARG A 2 -6.78 -12.04 -4.78
C ARG A 2 -6.27 -12.76 -6.02
N ASN A 3 -6.47 -14.08 -6.10
CA ASN A 3 -6.05 -14.90 -7.26
C ASN A 3 -4.58 -14.71 -7.63
N HIS A 4 -3.70 -14.69 -6.63
CA HIS A 4 -2.26 -14.44 -6.79
C HIS A 4 -1.93 -13.07 -7.38
N LYS A 5 -2.84 -12.13 -7.26
CA LYS A 5 -2.62 -10.73 -7.64
C LYS A 5 -2.75 -9.85 -6.42
N VAL A 6 -2.02 -8.75 -6.42
CA VAL A 6 -2.09 -7.75 -5.37
C VAL A 6 -2.70 -6.47 -5.90
N LEU A 7 -3.41 -5.76 -5.05
CA LEU A 7 -3.96 -4.45 -5.40
C LEU A 7 -2.88 -3.40 -5.22
N LEU A 8 -2.56 -2.68 -6.28
CA LEU A 8 -1.61 -1.59 -6.24
C LEU A 8 -2.22 -0.31 -6.78
N VAL A 9 -1.72 0.81 -6.29
CA VAL A 9 -2.09 2.14 -6.78
C VAL A 9 -0.85 2.84 -7.31
N LYS A 10 -1.04 3.66 -8.34
CA LYS A 10 0.01 4.52 -8.86
C LYS A 10 -0.10 5.87 -8.15
N ARG A 11 0.96 6.26 -7.45
CA ARG A 11 0.94 7.47 -6.64
C ARG A 11 0.86 8.72 -7.49
N GLY A 12 -0.02 9.64 -7.11
CA GLY A 12 -0.16 10.93 -7.78
C GLY A 12 0.55 12.08 -7.09
N ARG A 13 1.19 11.82 -5.93
CA ARG A 13 1.87 12.86 -5.14
C ARG A 13 3.21 12.37 -4.60
N PRO A 14 4.15 13.30 -4.33
CA PRO A 14 5.38 12.97 -3.63
C PRO A 14 5.11 12.47 -2.20
N PRO A 15 5.99 11.64 -1.60
CA PRO A 15 7.16 11.05 -2.27
C PRO A 15 6.74 9.90 -3.18
N GLY A 16 7.53 9.65 -4.21
CA GLY A 16 7.31 8.50 -5.09
C GLY A 16 6.22 8.71 -6.13
N GLU A 17 5.95 9.95 -6.55
CA GLU A 17 4.99 10.24 -7.61
C GLU A 17 5.29 9.39 -8.85
N GLY A 18 4.26 8.74 -9.39
CA GLY A 18 4.40 7.85 -10.54
C GLY A 18 4.83 6.43 -10.19
N LEU A 19 5.20 6.16 -8.94
CA LEU A 19 5.56 4.82 -8.50
C LEU A 19 4.32 4.05 -8.05
N TRP A 20 4.34 2.74 -8.30
CA TRP A 20 3.30 1.84 -7.81
C TRP A 20 3.58 1.46 -6.36
N ALA A 21 2.53 1.41 -5.56
CA ALA A 21 2.63 1.12 -4.14
C ALA A 21 1.36 0.42 -3.65
N VAL A 22 1.46 -0.23 -2.50
CA VAL A 22 0.26 -0.73 -1.83
C VAL A 22 -0.57 0.47 -1.36
N PRO A 23 -1.91 0.39 -1.41
CA PRO A 23 -2.73 1.50 -0.94
C PRO A 23 -2.58 1.69 0.58
N GLY A 24 -2.69 2.93 1.02
CA GLY A 24 -2.60 3.24 2.43
C GLY A 24 -2.48 4.73 2.68
N GLY A 25 -2.46 5.10 3.94
CA GLY A 25 -2.36 6.48 4.36
C GLY A 25 -2.19 6.58 5.87
N ARG A 26 -2.57 7.71 6.42
CA ARG A 26 -2.37 8.00 7.84
C ARG A 26 -3.50 7.45 8.69
N VAL A 27 -3.13 6.94 9.86
CA VAL A 27 -4.09 6.57 10.89
C VAL A 27 -4.65 7.86 11.51
N LYS A 28 -5.96 7.95 11.59
CA LYS A 28 -6.62 9.08 12.25
C LYS A 28 -6.74 8.81 13.75
N LEU A 29 -6.80 9.87 14.52
CA LEU A 29 -6.94 9.74 15.97
C LEU A 29 -8.18 8.91 16.31
N GLY A 30 -7.98 7.87 17.14
CA GLY A 30 -9.06 6.98 17.55
C GLY A 30 -9.33 5.82 16.60
N GLU A 31 -8.67 5.79 15.44
CA GLU A 31 -8.78 4.71 14.47
C GLU A 31 -7.81 3.58 14.83
N THR A 32 -8.24 2.33 14.71
CA THR A 32 -7.30 1.21 14.78
C THR A 32 -6.53 1.11 13.46
N LEU A 33 -5.46 0.33 13.44
CA LEU A 33 -4.73 0.08 12.19
C LEU A 33 -5.65 -0.55 11.14
N GLN A 34 -6.50 -1.50 11.56
CA GLN A 34 -7.42 -2.18 10.66
C GLN A 34 -8.44 -1.20 10.06
N GLU A 35 -9.01 -0.34 10.89
CA GLU A 35 -9.97 0.67 10.43
C GLU A 35 -9.32 1.64 9.45
N ALA A 36 -8.07 2.05 9.72
CA ALA A 36 -7.35 2.95 8.84
C ALA A 36 -7.11 2.33 7.46
N VAL A 37 -6.67 1.07 7.42
CA VAL A 37 -6.44 0.35 6.16
C VAL A 37 -7.75 0.24 5.36
N GLU A 38 -8.83 -0.19 6.01
CA GLU A 38 -10.12 -0.36 5.34
C GLU A 38 -10.63 0.95 4.77
N ARG A 39 -10.48 2.03 5.51
CA ARG A 39 -10.89 3.37 5.05
C ARG A 39 -10.04 3.85 3.88
N GLU A 40 -8.71 3.75 4.00
CA GLU A 40 -7.80 4.23 2.96
C GLU A 40 -7.94 3.44 1.66
N VAL A 41 -8.08 2.13 1.74
CA VAL A 41 -8.29 1.31 0.55
C VAL A 41 -9.59 1.72 -0.15
N ARG A 42 -10.66 1.96 0.60
CA ARG A 42 -11.92 2.39 0.01
C ARG A 42 -11.79 3.78 -0.63
N GLU A 43 -11.14 4.71 0.05
CA GLU A 43 -10.95 6.07 -0.48
C GLU A 43 -10.12 6.10 -1.76
N GLU A 44 -9.05 5.31 -1.81
CA GLU A 44 -8.14 5.31 -2.96
C GLU A 44 -8.60 4.44 -4.11
N THR A 45 -9.31 3.36 -3.84
CA THR A 45 -9.59 2.34 -4.86
C THR A 45 -11.05 1.96 -5.00
N GLY A 46 -11.90 2.36 -4.08
CA GLY A 46 -13.31 1.97 -4.08
C GLY A 46 -13.57 0.55 -3.60
N LEU A 47 -12.52 -0.21 -3.27
CA LEU A 47 -12.70 -1.58 -2.80
C LEU A 47 -13.08 -1.66 -1.34
N ILE A 48 -13.86 -2.69 -1.01
CA ILE A 48 -14.18 -3.05 0.36
C ILE A 48 -13.31 -4.25 0.72
N VAL A 49 -12.50 -4.09 1.77
CA VAL A 49 -11.62 -5.14 2.27
C VAL A 49 -11.79 -5.29 3.77
N ARG A 50 -11.38 -6.43 4.29
CA ARG A 50 -11.27 -6.65 5.73
C ARG A 50 -9.80 -6.76 6.09
N ALA A 51 -9.29 -5.82 6.88
CA ALA A 51 -7.90 -5.82 7.30
C ALA A 51 -7.66 -6.86 8.38
N ARG A 52 -6.50 -7.51 8.31
CA ARG A 52 -6.08 -8.56 9.22
C ARG A 52 -4.83 -8.13 9.98
N ASN A 53 -3.90 -9.04 10.18
CA ASN A 53 -2.72 -8.80 11.00
C ASN A 53 -1.62 -8.08 10.24
N PRO A 54 -0.76 -7.34 10.93
CA PRO A 54 0.44 -6.78 10.31
C PRO A 54 1.33 -7.86 9.72
N VAL A 55 1.94 -7.57 8.58
CA VAL A 55 2.86 -8.46 7.89
C VAL A 55 4.26 -7.87 7.83
N TYR A 56 4.37 -6.55 7.91
CA TYR A 56 5.64 -5.86 7.81
C TYR A 56 5.54 -4.49 8.46
N ALA A 57 6.62 -4.05 9.08
CA ALA A 57 6.70 -2.70 9.64
C ALA A 57 8.10 -2.16 9.41
N PHE A 58 8.20 -0.86 9.13
CA PHE A 58 9.48 -0.23 8.90
C PHE A 58 9.40 1.27 9.19
N ASP A 59 10.57 1.87 9.37
CA ASP A 59 10.68 3.32 9.50
C ASP A 59 10.86 3.95 8.13
N LEU A 60 10.09 5.00 7.85
CA LEU A 60 10.26 5.82 6.66
C LEU A 60 10.81 7.16 7.11
N ILE A 61 12.09 7.39 6.83
CA ILE A 61 12.79 8.61 7.24
C ILE A 61 13.21 9.36 5.98
N GLU A 62 12.66 10.56 5.83
CA GLU A 62 12.98 11.43 4.70
C GLU A 62 13.82 12.60 5.20
N ARG A 63 14.92 12.88 4.50
CA ARG A 63 15.83 13.96 4.84
C ARG A 63 15.86 15.00 3.73
N ASP A 64 16.13 16.26 4.09
CA ASP A 64 16.33 17.32 3.12
C ASP A 64 17.78 17.27 2.58
N GLU A 65 18.11 18.20 1.71
CA GLU A 65 19.43 18.28 1.08
C GLU A 65 20.56 18.50 2.10
N GLU A 66 20.24 19.05 3.25
CA GLU A 66 21.21 19.32 4.33
C GLU A 66 21.30 18.16 5.32
N GLY A 67 20.57 17.07 5.07
CA GLY A 67 20.57 15.90 5.93
C GLY A 67 19.64 15.98 7.14
N ARG A 68 18.82 17.03 7.22
CA ARG A 68 17.88 17.18 8.34
C ARG A 68 16.65 16.32 8.10
N ILE A 69 16.12 15.73 9.17
CA ILE A 69 14.93 14.89 9.06
C ILE A 69 13.69 15.76 8.81
N GLN A 70 13.04 15.54 7.68
CA GLN A 70 11.77 16.19 7.33
C GLN A 70 10.58 15.39 7.84
N TYR A 71 10.63 14.07 7.66
CA TYR A 71 9.56 13.18 8.08
C TYR A 71 10.15 11.93 8.71
N HIS A 72 9.47 11.43 9.71
CA HIS A 72 9.77 10.13 10.28
C HIS A 72 8.44 9.45 10.58
N TYR A 73 8.08 8.47 9.75
CA TYR A 73 6.86 7.68 9.91
C TYR A 73 7.21 6.25 10.26
N VAL A 74 6.41 5.64 11.10
CA VAL A 74 6.41 4.19 11.25
C VAL A 74 5.30 3.69 10.35
N VAL A 75 5.65 2.89 9.36
CA VAL A 75 4.71 2.34 8.39
C VAL A 75 4.42 0.89 8.78
N VAL A 76 3.15 0.55 8.86
CA VAL A 76 2.72 -0.82 9.18
C VAL A 76 1.85 -1.31 8.03
N ASP A 77 2.27 -2.39 7.38
CA ASP A 77 1.52 -3.03 6.30
C ASP A 77 0.73 -4.20 6.86
N LEU A 78 -0.55 -4.25 6.56
CA LEU A 78 -1.46 -5.29 7.02
C LEU A 78 -1.91 -6.15 5.85
N LEU A 79 -2.13 -7.44 6.12
CA LEU A 79 -2.85 -8.30 5.19
C LEU A 79 -4.32 -7.89 5.19
N ALA A 80 -4.95 -8.02 4.04
CA ALA A 80 -6.37 -7.72 3.92
C ALA A 80 -7.06 -8.72 3.00
N ASP A 81 -8.27 -9.09 3.37
CA ASP A 81 -9.10 -9.97 2.54
C ASP A 81 -9.99 -9.11 1.65
N TYR A 82 -10.05 -9.46 0.38
CA TYR A 82 -10.96 -8.82 -0.57
C TYR A 82 -12.39 -9.24 -0.27
N ILE A 83 -13.31 -8.26 -0.20
CA ILE A 83 -14.73 -8.53 0.02
C ILE A 83 -15.50 -8.23 -1.26
N LYS A 84 -15.40 -7.02 -1.80
CA LYS A 84 -16.12 -6.65 -3.03
C LYS A 84 -15.59 -5.38 -3.65
N GLY A 85 -15.98 -5.14 -4.89
CA GLY A 85 -15.70 -3.92 -5.62
C GLY A 85 -14.77 -4.12 -6.80
N GLN A 86 -14.73 -3.13 -7.67
CA GLN A 86 -13.78 -3.07 -8.79
C GLN A 86 -12.82 -1.92 -8.55
N PRO A 87 -11.53 -2.08 -8.86
CA PRO A 87 -10.60 -0.98 -8.66
C PRO A 87 -11.00 0.25 -9.46
N SER A 88 -11.14 1.36 -8.77
CA SER A 88 -11.45 2.66 -9.37
C SER A 88 -10.59 3.69 -8.65
N PRO A 89 -9.61 4.30 -9.34
CA PRO A 89 -8.71 5.24 -8.68
C PRO A 89 -9.47 6.49 -8.24
N ASP A 90 -9.15 6.95 -7.03
CA ASP A 90 -9.71 8.16 -6.47
C ASP A 90 -8.71 8.76 -5.50
N ASP A 91 -9.03 9.93 -4.96
CA ASP A 91 -8.16 10.67 -4.06
C ASP A 91 -6.82 10.94 -4.75
N ASP A 92 -5.69 10.55 -4.15
CA ASP A 92 -4.36 10.82 -4.69
C ASP A 92 -3.83 9.72 -5.61
N ALA A 93 -4.65 8.73 -5.94
CA ALA A 93 -4.24 7.63 -6.81
C ALA A 93 -4.53 7.96 -8.27
N LEU A 94 -3.52 7.85 -9.13
CA LEU A 94 -3.68 8.04 -10.58
C LEU A 94 -4.28 6.80 -11.23
N GLU A 95 -3.94 5.62 -10.73
CA GLU A 95 -4.46 4.35 -11.21
C GLU A 95 -4.59 3.40 -10.03
N ALA A 96 -5.47 2.40 -10.16
CA ALA A 96 -5.63 1.31 -9.20
C ALA A 96 -5.92 0.04 -9.98
N ARG A 97 -5.16 -1.02 -9.74
CA ARG A 97 -5.41 -2.30 -10.43
C ARG A 97 -4.80 -3.48 -9.69
N TRP A 98 -5.32 -4.65 -10.05
CA TRP A 98 -4.77 -5.93 -9.62
C TRP A 98 -3.57 -6.26 -10.48
N VAL A 99 -2.45 -6.58 -9.84
CA VAL A 99 -1.18 -6.84 -10.51
C VAL A 99 -0.65 -8.20 -10.07
N SER A 100 -0.27 -9.04 -11.04
CA SER A 100 0.36 -10.32 -10.71
C SER A 100 1.78 -10.10 -10.21
N PHE A 101 2.30 -11.05 -9.44
CA PHE A 101 3.68 -10.98 -8.98
C PHE A 101 4.67 -10.95 -10.14
N GLU A 102 4.34 -11.60 -11.24
CA GLU A 102 5.18 -11.57 -12.45
C GLU A 102 5.24 -10.19 -13.07
N ALA A 103 4.09 -9.52 -13.19
CA ALA A 103 4.00 -8.18 -13.77
C ALA A 103 4.70 -7.14 -12.91
N LEU A 104 4.84 -7.39 -11.61
CA LEU A 104 5.54 -6.49 -10.69
C LEU A 104 6.99 -6.24 -11.06
N ARG A 105 7.63 -7.18 -11.75
CA ARG A 105 9.04 -7.05 -12.15
C ARG A 105 9.25 -5.85 -13.06
N ASP A 106 8.26 -5.52 -13.86
CA ASP A 106 8.34 -4.48 -14.87
C ASP A 106 7.70 -3.17 -14.45
N LEU A 107 7.07 -3.14 -13.27
CA LEU A 107 6.44 -1.92 -12.78
C LEU A 107 7.43 -1.09 -11.96
N PRO A 108 7.43 0.24 -12.15
CA PRO A 108 8.21 1.12 -11.29
C PRO A 108 7.57 1.20 -9.91
N ALA A 109 8.12 0.45 -8.97
CA ALA A 109 7.64 0.39 -7.59
C ALA A 109 8.77 0.77 -6.63
N SER A 110 8.40 1.31 -5.47
CA SER A 110 9.38 1.65 -4.46
C SER A 110 10.00 0.40 -3.84
N ARG A 111 11.18 0.55 -3.25
CA ARG A 111 11.86 -0.56 -2.58
C ARG A 111 11.01 -1.14 -1.45
N THR A 112 10.37 -0.29 -0.66
CA THR A 112 9.54 -0.74 0.47
C THR A 112 8.32 -1.52 -0.02
N THR A 113 7.72 -1.11 -1.13
CA THR A 113 6.62 -1.86 -1.74
C THR A 113 7.09 -3.24 -2.19
N ARG A 114 8.25 -3.33 -2.84
CA ARG A 114 8.80 -4.62 -3.26
C ARG A 114 9.10 -5.53 -2.09
N GLU A 115 9.58 -4.97 -0.98
CA GLU A 115 9.87 -5.74 0.23
C GLU A 115 8.61 -6.32 0.87
N VAL A 116 7.55 -5.53 1.01
CA VAL A 116 6.31 -6.03 1.60
C VAL A 116 5.66 -7.10 0.72
N LEU A 117 5.74 -6.94 -0.59
CA LEU A 117 5.18 -7.92 -1.52
C LEU A 117 5.97 -9.23 -1.47
N ARG A 118 7.28 -9.17 -1.32
CA ARG A 118 8.10 -10.36 -1.13
C ARG A 118 7.70 -11.10 0.14
N LYS A 119 7.47 -10.38 1.23
CA LYS A 119 7.03 -10.99 2.49
C LYS A 119 5.66 -11.64 2.37
N MET A 120 4.75 -11.02 1.64
CA MET A 120 3.43 -11.61 1.37
C MET A 120 3.55 -12.91 0.59
N ARG A 121 4.42 -12.94 -0.42
CA ARG A 121 4.65 -14.13 -1.23
C ARG A 121 5.23 -15.26 -0.37
N ASP A 122 6.13 -14.93 0.55
CA ASP A 122 6.76 -15.92 1.43
C ASP A 122 5.78 -16.53 2.42
N LEU A 123 4.66 -15.86 2.69
CA LEU A 123 3.59 -16.41 3.53
C LEU A 123 2.72 -17.44 2.78
N GLY A 124 2.94 -17.57 1.48
CA GLY A 124 2.19 -18.51 0.65
C GLY A 124 0.91 -17.91 0.08
N PRO A 125 0.17 -18.69 -0.71
CA PRO A 125 -1.06 -18.22 -1.34
C PRO A 125 -2.17 -17.99 -0.32
N THR A 126 -3.00 -16.99 -0.59
CA THR A 126 -4.17 -16.69 0.23
C THR A 126 -5.44 -17.03 -0.51
#